data_2bb303cd0265710312b7e6102d55f77b
#
_entry.id   2bb303cd0265710312b7e6102d55f77b
#
_cell.length_a   1.000
_cell.length_b   1.000
_cell.length_c   1.000
_cell.angle_alpha   90.00
_cell.angle_beta   90.00
_cell.angle_gamma   90.00
#
_symmetry.space_group_name_H-M   'P 1'
#
loop_
_entity.id
_entity.type
_entity.pdbx_description
1 polymer ?
#
loop_
_entity_poly.entity_id
_entity_poly.type
_entity_poly.pdbx_seq_one_letter_code
_entity_poly.pdbx_strand_id
1 'polypeptide(L)'
;MSGSKGFRTPDASDKPERGEVNLSLRTVQRMLPLVQRIVDDILACQKAVVQLQPQEASLDRQKRELAWPERARRYQIKEEMAQADISLQDALSELRDLGVVLLDSEQGRVGFPTLVNNRRAYFSWHPGEDGLHSWQFADEDVTRPIPLAWLKEISYSGKA
;
A
#
# COMPACT_ATOMS: atom_id res chain seq x y z
N MET A 1 -17.75 -11.01 -25.18
CA MET A 1 -17.22 -11.38 -24.91
C MET A 1 -16.36 -11.50 -23.92
N SER A 2 -16.61 -11.78 -23.11
CA SER A 2 -15.84 -11.86 -21.96
C SER A 2 -14.78 -12.91 -21.99
N GLY A 3 -14.78 -13.73 -22.94
CA GLY A 3 -13.79 -14.77 -23.04
C GLY A 3 -12.36 -14.26 -23.04
N SER A 4 -12.18 -13.05 -23.46
CA SER A 4 -10.86 -12.46 -23.52
C SER A 4 -10.28 -12.21 -22.14
N LYS A 5 -11.09 -12.26 -21.10
CA LYS A 5 -10.56 -11.98 -19.82
C LYS A 5 -9.55 -12.98 -19.34
N GLY A 6 -9.78 -14.22 -19.57
CA GLY A 6 -8.89 -15.23 -19.08
C GLY A 6 -7.72 -15.47 -19.99
N PHE A 7 -7.70 -14.84 -21.15
CA PHE A 7 -6.68 -15.10 -22.07
C PHE A 7 -5.92 -13.84 -22.35
N ARG A 8 -4.83 -13.67 -21.72
CA ARG A 8 -3.98 -12.53 -21.94
C ARG A 8 -2.79 -12.96 -22.77
N THR A 9 -2.64 -12.31 -23.89
CA THR A 9 -1.41 -12.50 -24.62
C THR A 9 -0.31 -11.77 -23.87
N PRO A 10 0.90 -12.22 -23.96
CA PRO A 10 2.00 -11.50 -23.35
C PRO A 10 2.27 -10.23 -24.15
N ASP A 11 1.37 -9.32 -24.03
CA ASP A 11 1.46 -8.10 -24.80
C ASP A 11 1.76 -6.90 -23.88
N ALA A 12 1.34 -5.75 -24.29
CA ALA A 12 1.64 -4.51 -23.60
C ALA A 12 1.25 -4.50 -22.13
N SER A 13 0.28 -5.32 -21.75
CA SER A 13 -0.15 -5.29 -20.35
C SER A 13 0.87 -5.92 -19.40
N ASP A 14 1.73 -6.77 -19.93
CA ASP A 14 2.77 -7.40 -19.12
C ASP A 14 4.10 -6.66 -19.22
N LYS A 15 4.17 -5.64 -20.04
CA LYS A 15 5.39 -4.85 -20.22
C LYS A 15 5.24 -3.50 -19.55
N PRO A 16 6.33 -2.91 -19.09
CA PRO A 16 6.24 -1.59 -18.47
C PRO A 16 5.78 -0.54 -19.47
N GLU A 17 4.94 0.33 -19.00
CA GLU A 17 4.50 1.45 -19.80
C GLU A 17 5.52 2.58 -19.72
N ARG A 18 5.45 3.49 -20.69
CA ARG A 18 6.34 4.63 -20.69
C ARG A 18 6.10 5.45 -19.41
N GLY A 19 7.15 5.75 -18.70
CA GLY A 19 7.06 6.51 -17.45
C GLY A 19 6.82 5.66 -16.23
N GLU A 20 6.61 4.37 -16.39
CA GLU A 20 6.44 3.49 -15.25
C GLU A 20 7.77 3.27 -14.54
N VAL A 21 7.74 3.32 -13.22
CA VAL A 21 8.94 3.13 -12.41
C VAL A 21 9.21 1.65 -12.22
N ASN A 22 10.46 1.26 -12.50
CA ASN A 22 10.93 -0.10 -12.23
C ASN A 22 12.05 -0.04 -11.22
N LEU A 23 11.88 -0.71 -10.10
CA LEU A 23 12.81 -0.63 -8.99
C LEU A 23 13.65 -1.90 -8.88
N SER A 24 14.93 -1.73 -8.66
CA SER A 24 15.81 -2.86 -8.39
C SER A 24 15.65 -3.29 -6.94
N LEU A 25 15.99 -4.54 -6.64
CA LEU A 25 15.91 -5.04 -5.27
C LEU A 25 16.75 -4.20 -4.30
N ARG A 26 17.89 -3.76 -4.74
CA ARG A 26 18.77 -2.89 -3.93
C ARG A 26 18.06 -1.58 -3.57
N THR A 27 17.44 -0.95 -4.56
CA THR A 27 16.69 0.29 -4.34
C THR A 27 15.54 0.07 -3.38
N VAL A 28 14.81 -1.02 -3.57
CA VAL A 28 13.67 -1.34 -2.72
C VAL A 28 14.11 -1.55 -1.27
N GLN A 29 15.23 -2.24 -1.07
CA GLN A 29 15.75 -2.42 0.29
C GLN A 29 16.10 -1.10 0.97
N ARG A 30 16.58 -0.13 0.20
CA ARG A 30 16.87 1.21 0.73
C ARG A 30 15.62 2.00 1.03
N MET A 31 14.56 1.78 0.26
CA MET A 31 13.29 2.48 0.44
C MET A 31 12.48 1.91 1.60
N LEU A 32 12.73 0.66 1.94
CA LEU A 32 11.85 -0.07 2.86
C LEU A 32 11.59 0.62 4.19
N PRO A 33 12.60 1.19 4.89
CA PRO A 33 12.31 1.87 6.16
C PRO A 33 11.32 3.02 6.01
N LEU A 34 11.42 3.79 4.94
CA LEU A 34 10.48 4.88 4.68
C LEU A 34 9.09 4.33 4.36
N VAL A 35 9.02 3.31 3.52
CA VAL A 35 7.75 2.70 3.15
C VAL A 35 7.07 2.07 4.36
N GLN A 36 7.83 1.44 5.25
CA GLN A 36 7.29 0.89 6.49
C GLN A 36 6.58 1.97 7.30
N ARG A 37 7.21 3.15 7.43
CA ARG A 37 6.63 4.25 8.17
C ARG A 37 5.33 4.74 7.51
N ILE A 38 5.35 4.88 6.19
CA ILE A 38 4.17 5.34 5.46
C ILE A 38 3.02 4.35 5.63
N VAL A 39 3.31 3.05 5.52
CA VAL A 39 2.28 2.01 5.69
C VAL A 39 1.73 2.01 7.11
N ASP A 40 2.58 2.20 8.12
CA ASP A 40 2.12 2.29 9.50
C ASP A 40 1.16 3.46 9.67
N ASP A 41 1.45 4.60 9.03
CA ASP A 41 0.56 5.75 9.07
C ASP A 41 -0.78 5.46 8.38
N ILE A 42 -0.74 4.77 7.23
CA ILE A 42 -1.97 4.37 6.53
C ILE A 42 -2.84 3.50 7.43
N LEU A 43 -2.25 2.49 8.04
CA LEU A 43 -3.00 1.57 8.91
C LEU A 43 -3.53 2.28 10.15
N ALA A 44 -2.76 3.17 10.73
CA ALA A 44 -3.20 3.94 11.90
C ALA A 44 -4.39 4.85 11.55
N CYS A 45 -4.34 5.51 10.39
CA CYS A 45 -5.44 6.36 9.94
C CYS A 45 -6.70 5.55 9.65
N GLN A 46 -6.56 4.39 9.00
CA GLN A 46 -7.69 3.52 8.73
C GLN A 46 -8.34 3.03 10.02
N LYS A 47 -7.52 2.66 10.99
CA LYS A 47 -8.00 2.21 12.28
C LYS A 47 -8.76 3.31 13.00
N ALA A 48 -8.26 4.53 12.95
CA ALA A 48 -8.92 5.68 13.57
C ALA A 48 -10.31 5.89 12.98
N VAL A 49 -10.42 5.84 11.64
CA VAL A 49 -11.71 6.01 10.98
C VAL A 49 -12.68 4.90 11.38
N VAL A 50 -12.22 3.65 11.39
CA VAL A 50 -13.06 2.51 11.75
C VAL A 50 -13.57 2.65 13.18
N GLN A 51 -12.76 3.18 14.08
CA GLN A 51 -13.17 3.37 15.48
C GLN A 51 -14.14 4.53 15.66
N LEU A 52 -14.01 5.57 14.85
CA LEU A 52 -14.84 6.77 14.99
C LEU A 52 -16.16 6.68 14.25
N GLN A 53 -16.24 5.90 13.16
CA GLN A 53 -17.47 5.81 12.37
C GLN A 53 -18.71 5.40 13.17
N PRO A 54 -18.66 4.36 14.01
CA PRO A 54 -19.88 4.01 14.78
C PRO A 54 -20.29 5.10 15.75
N GLN A 55 -19.33 5.80 16.33
CA GLN A 55 -19.62 6.89 17.26
C GLN A 55 -20.28 8.04 16.52
N GLU A 56 -19.77 8.39 15.34
CA GLU A 56 -20.37 9.44 14.52
C GLU A 56 -21.79 9.06 14.10
N ALA A 57 -21.98 7.82 13.64
CA ALA A 57 -23.28 7.36 13.20
C ALA A 57 -24.31 7.40 14.34
N SER A 58 -23.89 7.01 15.55
CA SER A 58 -24.76 7.04 16.71
C SER A 58 -25.20 8.46 17.05
N LEU A 59 -24.26 9.40 17.05
CA LEU A 59 -24.57 10.80 17.37
C LEU A 59 -25.38 11.46 16.26
N ASP A 60 -25.12 11.11 15.00
CA ASP A 60 -25.89 11.67 13.88
C ASP A 60 -27.34 11.24 13.91
N ARG A 61 -27.63 10.02 14.35
CA ARG A 61 -29.02 9.55 14.47
C ARG A 61 -29.81 10.37 15.49
N GLN A 62 -29.13 10.92 16.48
CA GLN A 62 -29.75 11.66 17.57
C GLN A 62 -29.47 13.16 17.52
N LYS A 63 -28.94 13.67 16.41
CA LYS A 63 -28.40 15.03 16.35
C LYS A 63 -29.37 16.14 16.74
N ARG A 64 -30.69 15.90 16.58
CA ARG A 64 -31.70 16.90 16.97
C ARG A 64 -31.97 16.93 18.48
N GLU A 65 -31.63 15.85 19.16
CA GLU A 65 -31.91 15.69 20.58
C GLU A 65 -30.67 15.74 21.45
N LEU A 66 -29.51 16.00 20.85
CA LEU A 66 -28.25 15.98 21.59
C LEU A 66 -28.16 17.12 22.59
N ALA A 67 -27.74 16.80 23.80
CA ALA A 67 -27.37 17.79 24.79
C ALA A 67 -26.04 18.42 24.40
N TRP A 68 -25.72 19.53 25.06
CA TRP A 68 -24.51 20.27 24.71
C TRP A 68 -23.22 19.45 24.71
N PRO A 69 -22.92 18.63 25.75
CA PRO A 69 -21.68 17.83 25.73
C PRO A 69 -21.64 16.85 24.56
N GLU A 70 -22.77 16.28 24.17
CA GLU A 70 -22.85 15.33 23.08
C GLU A 70 -22.69 16.01 21.72
N ARG A 71 -23.19 17.25 21.59
CA ARG A 71 -22.98 18.04 20.38
C ARG A 71 -21.51 18.37 20.22
N ALA A 72 -20.85 18.75 21.30
CA ALA A 72 -19.43 19.04 21.28
C ALA A 72 -18.64 17.80 20.88
N ARG A 73 -19.03 16.63 21.40
CA ARG A 73 -18.39 15.36 21.06
C ARG A 73 -18.58 15.03 19.58
N ARG A 74 -19.77 15.29 19.04
CA ARG A 74 -20.06 15.06 17.63
C ARG A 74 -19.18 15.92 16.74
N TYR A 75 -19.00 17.20 17.07
CA TYR A 75 -18.08 18.05 16.34
C TYR A 75 -16.64 17.55 16.40
N GLN A 76 -16.22 17.13 17.58
CA GLN A 76 -14.88 16.64 17.78
C GLN A 76 -14.63 15.37 16.93
N ILE A 77 -15.58 14.45 16.91
CA ILE A 77 -15.47 13.24 16.12
C ILE A 77 -15.36 13.55 14.62
N LYS A 78 -16.20 14.46 14.14
CA LYS A 78 -16.17 14.86 12.74
C LYS A 78 -14.84 15.47 12.35
N GLU A 79 -14.28 16.27 13.24
CA GLU A 79 -12.99 16.89 13.02
C GLU A 79 -11.86 15.86 13.03
N GLU A 80 -11.90 14.91 13.96
CA GLU A 80 -10.93 13.84 14.03
C GLU A 80 -10.98 12.96 12.78
N MET A 81 -12.19 12.64 12.29
CA MET A 81 -12.36 11.85 11.09
C MET A 81 -11.84 12.60 9.86
N ALA A 82 -12.13 13.88 9.76
CA ALA A 82 -11.63 14.70 8.65
C ALA A 82 -10.11 14.75 8.66
N GLN A 83 -9.52 14.89 9.84
CA GLN A 83 -8.07 14.92 9.97
C GLN A 83 -7.46 13.57 9.61
N ALA A 84 -8.07 12.48 10.05
CA ALA A 84 -7.60 11.13 9.72
C ALA A 84 -7.66 10.89 8.21
N ASP A 85 -8.71 11.39 7.55
CA ASP A 85 -8.84 11.25 6.11
C ASP A 85 -7.76 12.04 5.37
N ILE A 86 -7.48 13.26 5.81
CA ILE A 86 -6.42 14.07 5.21
C ILE A 86 -5.06 13.36 5.37
N SER A 87 -4.78 12.86 6.56
CA SER A 87 -3.52 12.15 6.82
C SER A 87 -3.40 10.89 5.99
N LEU A 88 -4.52 10.18 5.81
CA LEU A 88 -4.55 8.98 4.97
C LEU A 88 -4.25 9.33 3.51
N GLN A 89 -4.89 10.37 2.98
CA GLN A 89 -4.66 10.78 1.60
C GLN A 89 -3.22 11.25 1.39
N ASP A 90 -2.66 11.95 2.36
CA ASP A 90 -1.26 12.37 2.30
C ASP A 90 -0.32 11.16 2.26
N ALA A 91 -0.57 10.17 3.11
CA ALA A 91 0.27 8.97 3.15
C ALA A 91 0.16 8.17 1.86
N LEU A 92 -1.05 8.02 1.32
CA LEU A 92 -1.26 7.33 0.04
C LEU A 92 -0.55 8.07 -1.09
N SER A 93 -0.57 9.39 -1.06
CA SER A 93 0.10 10.21 -2.06
C SER A 93 1.62 10.03 -1.98
N GLU A 94 2.18 10.01 -0.78
CA GLU A 94 3.61 9.77 -0.61
C GLU A 94 4.02 8.42 -1.15
N LEU A 95 3.21 7.39 -0.88
CA LEU A 95 3.50 6.05 -1.36
C LEU A 95 3.49 6.02 -2.89
N ARG A 96 2.49 6.63 -3.50
CA ARG A 96 2.37 6.72 -4.95
C ARG A 96 3.55 7.47 -5.56
N ASP A 97 3.98 8.57 -4.93
CA ASP A 97 5.08 9.37 -5.42
C ASP A 97 6.40 8.60 -5.41
N LEU A 98 6.53 7.62 -4.53
CA LEU A 98 7.69 6.72 -4.50
C LEU A 98 7.60 5.63 -5.57
N GLY A 99 6.47 5.52 -6.25
CA GLY A 99 6.25 4.47 -7.23
C GLY A 99 5.79 3.15 -6.64
N VAL A 100 5.41 3.14 -5.36
CA VAL A 100 4.99 1.92 -4.66
C VAL A 100 3.47 1.77 -4.77
N VAL A 101 3.03 0.53 -4.97
CA VAL A 101 1.62 0.21 -5.14
C VAL A 101 1.07 -0.45 -3.88
N LEU A 102 -0.10 -0.01 -3.44
CA LEU A 102 -0.77 -0.64 -2.31
C LEU A 102 -1.57 -1.83 -2.85
N LEU A 103 -1.09 -3.05 -2.58
CA LEU A 103 -1.70 -4.28 -3.08
C LEU A 103 -2.89 -4.73 -2.24
N ASP A 104 -2.83 -4.50 -0.94
CA ASP A 104 -3.91 -4.85 -0.02
C ASP A 104 -3.97 -3.78 1.06
N SER A 105 -4.99 -2.96 1.01
CA SER A 105 -5.11 -1.83 1.92
C SER A 105 -5.43 -2.24 3.36
N GLU A 106 -6.11 -3.36 3.53
CA GLU A 106 -6.46 -3.80 4.89
C GLU A 106 -5.25 -4.30 5.65
N GLN A 107 -4.38 -5.02 4.97
CA GLN A 107 -3.19 -5.59 5.59
C GLN A 107 -1.97 -4.69 5.45
N GLY A 108 -2.05 -3.67 4.62
CA GLY A 108 -0.91 -2.80 4.38
C GLY A 108 0.15 -3.44 3.49
N ARG A 109 -0.25 -4.40 2.65
CA ARG A 109 0.69 -5.07 1.75
C ARG A 109 0.97 -4.19 0.55
N VAL A 110 2.23 -4.00 0.25
CA VAL A 110 2.67 -3.13 -0.84
C VAL A 110 3.49 -3.91 -1.86
N GLY A 111 3.52 -3.37 -3.07
CA GLY A 111 4.31 -3.93 -4.16
C GLY A 111 5.24 -2.86 -4.71
N PHE A 112 6.48 -3.25 -4.89
CA PHE A 112 7.50 -2.39 -5.49
C PHE A 112 7.68 -2.83 -6.94
N PRO A 113 7.27 -2.02 -7.92
CA PRO A 113 7.31 -2.43 -9.33
C PRO A 113 8.71 -2.77 -9.80
N THR A 114 8.81 -3.87 -10.53
CA THR A 114 10.07 -4.33 -11.08
C THR A 114 9.79 -5.17 -12.34
N LEU A 115 10.82 -5.71 -12.93
CA LEU A 115 10.72 -6.62 -14.07
C LEU A 115 11.42 -7.92 -13.73
N VAL A 116 10.76 -9.03 -14.05
CA VAL A 116 11.35 -10.35 -13.95
C VAL A 116 11.15 -11.02 -15.30
N ASN A 117 12.23 -11.34 -15.97
CA ASN A 117 12.18 -11.87 -17.35
C ASN A 117 11.38 -10.96 -18.29
N ASN A 118 11.62 -9.66 -18.16
CA ASN A 118 10.96 -8.63 -18.95
C ASN A 118 9.43 -8.60 -18.79
N ARG A 119 8.93 -9.11 -17.67
CA ARG A 119 7.51 -9.09 -17.31
C ARG A 119 7.32 -8.24 -16.06
N ARG A 120 6.22 -7.51 -16.00
CA ARG A 120 5.90 -6.69 -14.84
C ARG A 120 5.71 -7.57 -13.61
N ALA A 121 6.34 -7.17 -12.53
CA ALA A 121 6.30 -7.90 -11.27
C ALA A 121 6.37 -6.92 -10.11
N TYR A 122 6.16 -7.43 -8.90
CA TYR A 122 6.31 -6.65 -7.67
C TYR A 122 7.16 -7.43 -6.69
N PHE A 123 8.09 -6.74 -6.03
CA PHE A 123 8.58 -7.21 -4.76
C PHE A 123 7.50 -6.87 -3.75
N SER A 124 7.05 -7.82 -2.95
CA SER A 124 5.96 -7.58 -2.02
C SER A 124 6.44 -7.57 -0.57
N TRP A 125 5.84 -6.69 0.21
CA TRP A 125 6.16 -6.56 1.62
C TRP A 125 4.87 -6.25 2.37
N HIS A 126 4.77 -6.75 3.60
CA HIS A 126 3.66 -6.39 4.49
C HIS A 126 4.20 -6.16 5.90
N PRO A 127 3.45 -5.43 6.74
CA PRO A 127 3.87 -5.18 8.11
C PRO A 127 4.11 -6.48 8.87
N GLY A 128 5.16 -6.51 9.64
CA GLY A 128 5.58 -7.69 10.37
C GLY A 128 6.75 -8.42 9.73
N GLU A 129 7.00 -8.19 8.44
CA GLU A 129 8.18 -8.76 7.80
C GLU A 129 9.40 -7.90 8.12
N ASP A 130 10.51 -8.56 8.39
CA ASP A 130 11.76 -7.86 8.74
C ASP A 130 12.60 -7.49 7.52
N GLY A 131 12.09 -7.73 6.34
CA GLY A 131 12.77 -7.40 5.09
C GLY A 131 11.96 -7.93 3.93
N LEU A 132 12.55 -7.89 2.74
CA LEU A 132 11.89 -8.41 1.55
C LEU A 132 12.14 -9.90 1.42
N HIS A 133 11.07 -10.67 1.32
CA HIS A 133 11.17 -12.12 1.20
C HIS A 133 10.42 -12.69 0.01
N SER A 134 9.51 -11.91 -0.57
CA SER A 134 8.59 -12.41 -1.59
C SER A 134 8.48 -11.49 -2.79
N TRP A 135 8.12 -12.06 -3.92
CA TRP A 135 7.80 -11.30 -5.11
C TRP A 135 6.65 -11.99 -5.84
N GLN A 136 6.01 -11.29 -6.77
CA GLN A 136 4.93 -11.85 -7.59
C GLN A 136 4.88 -11.15 -8.94
N PHE A 137 4.36 -11.83 -9.94
CA PHE A 137 4.06 -11.16 -11.20
C PHE A 137 2.84 -10.25 -11.01
N ALA A 138 2.81 -9.15 -11.75
CA ALA A 138 1.76 -8.14 -11.59
C ALA A 138 0.36 -8.67 -11.89
N ASP A 139 0.26 -9.66 -12.78
CA ASP A 139 -1.02 -10.24 -13.18
C ASP A 139 -1.38 -11.51 -12.42
N GLU A 140 -0.65 -11.83 -11.37
CA GLU A 140 -0.90 -13.03 -10.56
C GLU A 140 -1.06 -12.66 -9.10
N ASP A 141 -1.76 -13.52 -8.36
CA ASP A 141 -1.90 -13.36 -6.91
C ASP A 141 -0.98 -14.27 -6.12
N VAL A 142 -0.16 -15.05 -6.81
CA VAL A 142 0.73 -16.00 -6.16
C VAL A 142 2.06 -15.35 -5.86
N THR A 143 2.47 -15.40 -4.59
CA THR A 143 3.78 -14.90 -4.18
C THR A 143 4.80 -16.03 -4.22
N ARG A 144 6.04 -15.66 -4.53
CA ARG A 144 7.16 -16.58 -4.61
C ARG A 144 8.30 -16.06 -3.75
N PRO A 145 9.12 -16.95 -3.20
CA PRO A 145 10.27 -16.49 -2.43
C PRO A 145 11.30 -15.84 -3.36
N ILE A 146 11.96 -14.81 -2.85
CA ILE A 146 13.02 -14.14 -3.60
C ILE A 146 14.23 -15.10 -3.66
N PRO A 147 14.74 -15.39 -4.86
CA PRO A 147 15.90 -16.29 -4.99
C PRO A 147 17.13 -15.74 -4.27
N LEU A 148 17.88 -16.62 -3.67
CA LEU A 148 19.13 -16.25 -2.99
C LEU A 148 20.10 -15.56 -3.94
N ALA A 149 20.09 -15.93 -5.21
CA ALA A 149 20.98 -15.32 -6.20
C ALA A 149 20.76 -13.80 -6.29
N TRP A 150 19.50 -13.38 -6.20
CA TRP A 150 19.18 -11.94 -6.27
C TRP A 150 19.72 -11.19 -5.06
N LEU A 151 19.64 -11.83 -3.89
CA LEU A 151 20.14 -11.24 -2.65
C LEU A 151 21.66 -11.18 -2.63
N LYS A 152 22.31 -12.18 -3.19
CA LYS A 152 23.78 -12.21 -3.29
C LYS A 152 24.30 -11.12 -4.21
N GLU A 153 23.61 -10.86 -5.29
CA GLU A 153 24.00 -9.77 -6.21
C GLU A 153 24.01 -8.42 -5.49
N ILE A 154 23.05 -8.21 -4.62
CA ILE A 154 22.99 -6.96 -3.86
C ILE A 154 24.18 -6.83 -2.93
N SER A 155 24.48 -7.89 -2.18
CA SER A 155 25.62 -7.88 -1.26
C SER A 155 26.93 -7.63 -1.99
N TYR A 156 27.10 -8.24 -3.13
CA TYR A 156 28.30 -8.08 -3.93
C TYR A 156 28.41 -6.64 -4.45
N SER A 157 27.34 -6.12 -4.99
CA SER A 157 27.31 -4.75 -5.50
C SER A 157 27.54 -3.74 -4.40
N GLY A 158 27.08 -4.05 -3.19
CA GLY A 158 27.24 -3.15 -2.06
C GLY A 158 28.67 -2.94 -1.63
N LYS A 159 29.56 -3.83 -2.01
CA LYS A 159 30.98 -3.70 -1.66
C LYS A 159 31.76 -2.90 -2.66
N ALA A 160 31.23 -2.72 -3.81
CA ALA A 160 31.89 -1.92 -4.83
C ALA A 160 31.68 -0.41 -4.65
#